data_fdeea9bd89fb6707dcb678266dc582d4
#
_entry.id   fdeea9bd89fb6707dcb678266dc582d4
#
_cell.length_a   1.000
_cell.length_b   1.000
_cell.length_c   1.000
_cell.angle_alpha   90.00
_cell.angle_beta   90.00
_cell.angle_gamma   90.00
#
_symmetry.space_group_name_H-M   'P 1'
#
loop_
_entity.id
_entity.type
_entity.pdbx_description
1 polymer ?
#
loop_
_entity_poly.entity_id
_entity_poly.type
_entity_poly.pdbx_seq_one_letter_code
_entity_poly.pdbx_strand_id
1 'polypeptide(L)'
;DQHIHVTGGGGEGGPRSRTPEIVLSELISCGTTSLVGVSGTDSVTRSLPNLLAKVQALTDEGVTAWMYTSNYSYPPTTLTGSVKNDLLMVHEVLGVKIALGDHRSSFPTTQNVLDLLTQIRVGGMIAGKIGVLHIHLGNVPGAFEMFEEIVNRGFPIRHIRPTHCARDKYVFGKALDFAKRGGRIDITTGGSCCFESPADAVEAAWDAGIEPSIMTMSSDGHGSVPRFNEKGEMVGLGIGGVACNLRDLKKLIARGHAVEKVLPLLTRNVARGLEMKGKGEVAVGNSADMCLFDENWELQDVYSKGVLMMKNNELLQKGTFEY
;
A
#
# COMPACT_ATOMS: atom_id res chain seq x y z
N ASP A 1 1.79 5.17 -4.61
CA ASP A 1 0.88 4.44 -3.71
C ASP A 1 1.34 3.00 -3.51
N GLN A 2 1.61 2.58 -2.28
CA GLN A 2 2.19 1.26 -2.00
C GLN A 2 1.16 0.14 -1.80
N HIS A 3 -0.13 0.41 -1.97
CA HIS A 3 -1.19 -0.57 -1.75
C HIS A 3 -2.42 -0.29 -2.62
N ILE A 4 -2.46 -0.89 -3.82
CA ILE A 4 -3.61 -0.83 -4.72
C ILE A 4 -3.98 -2.23 -5.21
N HIS A 5 -5.26 -2.57 -5.17
CA HIS A 5 -5.79 -3.78 -5.75
C HIS A 5 -5.99 -3.61 -7.27
N VAL A 6 -4.89 -3.63 -8.02
CA VAL A 6 -4.90 -3.30 -9.46
C VAL A 6 -5.77 -4.22 -10.30
N THR A 7 -5.93 -5.49 -9.89
CA THR A 7 -6.86 -6.44 -10.49
C THR A 7 -8.26 -6.41 -9.83
N GLY A 8 -8.47 -5.46 -8.92
CA GLY A 8 -9.63 -5.39 -8.03
C GLY A 8 -9.54 -6.34 -6.85
N GLY A 9 -10.07 -5.93 -5.72
CA GLY A 9 -10.29 -6.72 -4.51
C GLY A 9 -11.69 -7.33 -4.45
N GLY A 10 -12.16 -7.61 -3.23
CA GLY A 10 -13.49 -8.15 -2.99
C GLY A 10 -13.57 -9.65 -3.17
N GLY A 11 -14.80 -10.14 -3.39
CA GLY A 11 -15.10 -11.56 -3.49
C GLY A 11 -15.67 -12.17 -2.21
N GLU A 12 -15.50 -11.51 -1.05
CA GLU A 12 -15.98 -12.00 0.25
C GLU A 12 -17.51 -12.04 0.38
N GLY A 13 -18.25 -11.32 -0.47
CA GLY A 13 -19.72 -11.39 -0.58
C GLY A 13 -20.18 -12.26 -1.76
N GLY A 14 -19.34 -13.17 -2.23
CA GLY A 14 -19.57 -14.01 -3.42
C GLY A 14 -19.15 -13.33 -4.72
N PRO A 15 -19.28 -14.00 -5.88
CA PRO A 15 -18.73 -13.54 -7.17
C PRO A 15 -19.16 -12.15 -7.60
N ARG A 16 -20.35 -11.72 -7.23
CA ARG A 16 -20.89 -10.37 -7.55
C ARG A 16 -20.23 -9.24 -6.76
N SER A 17 -19.48 -9.55 -5.70
CA SER A 17 -18.80 -8.57 -4.86
C SER A 17 -17.35 -8.29 -5.28
N ARG A 18 -16.93 -8.79 -6.43
CA ARG A 18 -15.62 -8.49 -7.02
C ARG A 18 -15.58 -7.05 -7.51
N THR A 19 -14.61 -6.25 -7.01
CA THR A 19 -14.44 -4.87 -7.49
C THR A 19 -13.84 -4.86 -8.90
N PRO A 20 -14.04 -3.81 -9.73
CA PRO A 20 -13.41 -3.73 -11.05
C PRO A 20 -11.88 -3.62 -10.96
N GLU A 21 -11.19 -3.90 -12.06
CA GLU A 21 -9.79 -3.56 -12.21
C GLU A 21 -9.60 -2.06 -12.34
N ILE A 22 -8.46 -1.55 -11.85
CA ILE A 22 -8.13 -0.14 -12.02
C ILE A 22 -7.72 0.15 -13.47
N VAL A 23 -7.99 1.37 -13.92
CA VAL A 23 -7.58 1.87 -15.23
C VAL A 23 -6.60 3.03 -15.10
N LEU A 24 -5.85 3.33 -16.18
CA LEU A 24 -4.80 4.35 -16.16
C LEU A 24 -5.34 5.73 -15.79
N SER A 25 -6.50 6.11 -16.36
CA SER A 25 -7.10 7.43 -16.12
C SER A 25 -7.40 7.69 -14.64
N GLU A 26 -7.83 6.68 -13.89
CA GLU A 26 -8.08 6.81 -12.45
C GLU A 26 -6.79 7.14 -11.67
N LEU A 27 -5.67 6.51 -12.05
CA LEU A 27 -4.36 6.76 -11.44
C LEU A 27 -3.87 8.18 -11.73
N ILE A 28 -3.90 8.57 -13.01
CA ILE A 28 -3.39 9.87 -13.46
C ILE A 28 -4.23 11.02 -12.92
N SER A 29 -5.57 10.87 -12.89
CA SER A 29 -6.48 11.91 -12.36
C SER A 29 -6.26 12.25 -10.88
N CYS A 30 -5.57 11.40 -10.13
CA CYS A 30 -5.21 11.68 -8.73
C CYS A 30 -3.69 11.78 -8.50
N GLY A 31 -2.89 11.90 -9.57
CA GLY A 31 -1.45 12.12 -9.49
C GLY A 31 -0.63 10.88 -9.12
N THR A 32 -1.19 9.67 -9.24
CA THR A 32 -0.49 8.43 -8.93
C THR A 32 0.33 7.97 -10.13
N THR A 33 1.63 8.21 -10.11
CA THR A 33 2.58 7.85 -11.18
C THR A 33 3.38 6.58 -10.88
N SER A 34 3.36 6.15 -9.62
CA SER A 34 4.05 4.94 -9.17
C SER A 34 3.19 4.20 -8.16
N LEU A 35 3.13 2.87 -8.28
CA LEU A 35 2.27 2.06 -7.42
C LEU A 35 2.83 0.67 -7.12
N VAL A 36 2.28 0.03 -6.07
CA VAL A 36 2.50 -1.38 -5.78
C VAL A 36 1.16 -2.11 -5.78
N GLY A 37 0.99 -3.02 -6.73
CA GLY A 37 -0.18 -3.87 -6.87
C GLY A 37 -0.22 -4.96 -5.80
N VAL A 38 -1.42 -5.24 -5.30
CA VAL A 38 -1.65 -6.27 -4.28
C VAL A 38 -2.83 -7.17 -4.64
N SER A 39 -2.75 -8.43 -4.21
CA SER A 39 -3.89 -9.36 -4.23
C SER A 39 -4.82 -9.09 -3.06
N GLY A 40 -6.11 -9.36 -3.26
CA GLY A 40 -7.14 -9.30 -2.24
C GLY A 40 -7.54 -10.67 -1.70
N THR A 41 -8.78 -10.74 -1.19
CA THR A 41 -9.39 -11.96 -0.62
C THR A 41 -9.54 -13.07 -1.66
N ASP A 42 -10.04 -12.71 -2.87
CA ASP A 42 -10.14 -13.65 -3.98
C ASP A 42 -8.79 -13.79 -4.69
N SER A 43 -7.99 -14.71 -4.23
CA SER A 43 -6.72 -15.09 -4.84
C SER A 43 -6.81 -16.32 -5.75
N VAL A 44 -8.00 -16.88 -5.91
CA VAL A 44 -8.27 -18.04 -6.77
C VAL A 44 -8.55 -17.58 -8.18
N THR A 45 -9.56 -16.71 -8.35
CA THR A 45 -9.95 -16.21 -9.69
C THR A 45 -9.16 -14.97 -10.10
N ARG A 46 -8.46 -14.31 -9.16
CA ARG A 46 -7.50 -13.20 -9.37
C ARG A 46 -6.12 -13.65 -8.94
N SER A 47 -5.55 -14.50 -9.79
CA SER A 47 -4.28 -15.17 -9.52
C SER A 47 -3.08 -14.22 -9.55
N LEU A 48 -1.93 -14.64 -9.00
CA LEU A 48 -0.69 -13.89 -9.09
C LEU A 48 -0.21 -13.64 -10.54
N PRO A 49 -0.32 -14.60 -11.49
CA PRO A 49 -0.05 -14.29 -12.89
C PRO A 49 -0.94 -13.17 -13.46
N ASN A 50 -2.23 -13.13 -13.10
CA ASN A 50 -3.10 -12.02 -13.49
C ASN A 50 -2.63 -10.69 -12.89
N LEU A 51 -2.23 -10.68 -11.60
CA LEU A 51 -1.68 -9.49 -10.96
C LEU A 51 -0.40 -9.01 -11.65
N LEU A 52 0.52 -9.90 -11.96
CA LEU A 52 1.75 -9.57 -12.69
C LEU A 52 1.47 -8.98 -14.06
N ALA A 53 0.59 -9.62 -14.84
CA ALA A 53 0.20 -9.13 -16.17
C ALA A 53 -0.42 -7.72 -16.09
N LYS A 54 -1.27 -7.45 -15.09
CA LYS A 54 -1.86 -6.11 -14.89
C LYS A 54 -0.82 -5.06 -14.51
N VAL A 55 0.14 -5.41 -13.65
CA VAL A 55 1.25 -4.53 -13.28
C VAL A 55 2.13 -4.18 -14.49
N GLN A 56 2.42 -5.17 -15.33
CA GLN A 56 3.16 -4.96 -16.59
C GLN A 56 2.36 -4.08 -17.56
N ALA A 57 1.07 -4.36 -17.75
CA ALA A 57 0.19 -3.54 -18.60
C ALA A 57 0.17 -2.07 -18.16
N LEU A 58 0.00 -1.78 -16.86
CA LEU A 58 0.06 -0.42 -16.33
C LEU A 58 1.42 0.24 -16.55
N THR A 59 2.51 -0.55 -16.51
CA THR A 59 3.86 -0.04 -16.79
C THR A 59 4.04 0.32 -18.26
N ASP A 60 3.49 -0.47 -19.18
CA ASP A 60 3.47 -0.20 -20.62
C ASP A 60 2.59 1.01 -20.95
N GLU A 61 1.47 1.19 -20.23
CA GLU A 61 0.58 2.36 -20.35
C GLU A 61 1.17 3.65 -19.78
N GLY A 62 2.31 3.60 -19.07
CA GLY A 62 3.09 4.79 -18.74
C GLY A 62 3.36 5.07 -17.26
N VAL A 63 2.72 4.40 -16.30
CA VAL A 63 3.08 4.52 -14.88
C VAL A 63 4.20 3.55 -14.50
N THR A 64 4.74 3.67 -13.29
CA THR A 64 5.68 2.65 -12.78
C THR A 64 4.96 1.76 -11.78
N ALA A 65 4.84 0.49 -12.09
CA ALA A 65 4.10 -0.45 -11.25
C ALA A 65 4.97 -1.62 -10.78
N TRP A 66 4.84 -1.95 -9.51
CA TRP A 66 5.40 -3.13 -8.85
C TRP A 66 4.29 -3.94 -8.19
N MET A 67 4.64 -5.06 -7.56
CA MET A 67 3.70 -5.88 -6.81
C MET A 67 4.33 -6.51 -5.58
N TYR A 68 3.48 -6.95 -4.65
CA TYR A 68 3.85 -7.97 -3.68
C TYR A 68 3.33 -9.31 -4.17
N THR A 69 4.15 -10.36 -4.07
CA THR A 69 3.69 -11.73 -4.28
C THR A 69 2.84 -12.20 -3.09
N SER A 70 2.10 -13.29 -3.25
CA SER A 70 1.16 -13.83 -2.26
C SER A 70 -0.15 -13.01 -2.14
N ASN A 71 -0.93 -13.33 -1.14
CA ASN A 71 -2.28 -12.82 -0.89
C ASN A 71 -2.53 -12.74 0.63
N TYR A 72 -3.76 -13.00 1.10
CA TYR A 72 -4.09 -12.99 2.54
C TYR A 72 -3.64 -14.22 3.30
N SER A 73 -3.26 -15.30 2.61
CA SER A 73 -3.04 -16.61 3.21
C SER A 73 -1.60 -16.81 3.69
N TYR A 74 -1.44 -17.70 4.65
CA TYR A 74 -0.21 -18.39 4.99
C TYR A 74 -0.45 -19.90 4.90
N PRO A 75 0.44 -20.72 4.30
CA PRO A 75 1.68 -20.36 3.60
C PRO A 75 1.46 -19.40 2.41
N PRO A 76 2.47 -18.58 2.04
CA PRO A 76 2.34 -17.66 0.93
C PRO A 76 2.19 -18.38 -0.42
N THR A 77 1.31 -17.88 -1.27
CA THR A 77 1.25 -18.26 -2.69
C THR A 77 2.39 -17.58 -3.44
N THR A 78 2.98 -18.26 -4.42
CA THR A 78 4.13 -17.75 -5.19
C THR A 78 3.93 -17.96 -6.69
N LEU A 79 4.61 -17.15 -7.50
CA LEU A 79 4.62 -17.25 -8.97
C LEU A 79 5.52 -18.41 -9.45
N THR A 80 6.66 -18.62 -8.77
CA THR A 80 7.75 -19.48 -9.23
C THR A 80 8.10 -20.62 -8.29
N GLY A 81 7.21 -20.92 -7.33
CA GLY A 81 7.36 -22.02 -6.37
C GLY A 81 8.06 -21.64 -5.08
N SER A 82 8.68 -20.47 -4.96
CA SER A 82 9.22 -19.98 -3.70
C SER A 82 9.30 -18.46 -3.63
N VAL A 83 9.20 -17.91 -2.41
CA VAL A 83 9.35 -16.47 -2.15
C VAL A 83 10.70 -15.93 -2.62
N LYS A 84 11.79 -16.69 -2.41
CA LYS A 84 13.12 -16.27 -2.85
C LYS A 84 13.21 -16.17 -4.38
N ASN A 85 12.62 -17.14 -5.09
CA ASN A 85 12.62 -17.13 -6.55
C ASN A 85 11.77 -15.99 -7.09
N ASP A 86 10.59 -15.72 -6.50
CA ASP A 86 9.74 -14.60 -6.91
C ASP A 86 10.50 -13.27 -6.79
N LEU A 87 11.17 -13.03 -5.65
CA LEU A 87 11.96 -11.81 -5.42
C LEU A 87 13.13 -11.68 -6.40
N LEU A 88 13.81 -12.79 -6.74
CA LEU A 88 14.98 -12.77 -7.61
C LEU A 88 14.60 -12.69 -9.08
N MET A 89 13.66 -13.53 -9.53
CA MET A 89 13.39 -13.76 -10.95
C MET A 89 12.31 -12.83 -11.51
N VAL A 90 11.43 -12.27 -10.67
CA VAL A 90 10.38 -11.36 -11.12
C VAL A 90 10.75 -9.94 -10.71
N HIS A 91 11.07 -9.11 -11.71
CA HIS A 91 11.56 -7.74 -11.48
C HIS A 91 10.57 -6.91 -10.64
N GLU A 92 9.30 -7.04 -10.92
CA GLU A 92 8.22 -6.27 -10.32
C GLU A 92 7.93 -6.64 -8.85
N VAL A 93 8.39 -7.80 -8.38
CA VAL A 93 8.14 -8.26 -7.00
C VAL A 93 9.11 -7.58 -6.03
N LEU A 94 8.56 -6.78 -5.08
CA LEU A 94 9.33 -6.08 -4.04
C LEU A 94 9.30 -6.78 -2.68
N GLY A 95 8.36 -7.65 -2.46
CA GLY A 95 8.13 -8.32 -1.19
C GLY A 95 6.96 -9.28 -1.25
N VAL A 96 6.45 -9.64 -0.09
CA VAL A 96 5.35 -10.59 0.10
C VAL A 96 4.21 -9.90 0.83
N LYS A 97 2.97 -10.15 0.43
CA LYS A 97 1.77 -9.76 1.18
C LYS A 97 1.19 -10.94 1.93
N ILE A 98 0.78 -10.70 3.18
CA ILE A 98 -0.13 -11.58 3.96
C ILE A 98 -1.14 -10.74 4.72
N ALA A 99 -2.14 -11.39 5.32
CA ALA A 99 -3.03 -10.77 6.30
C ALA A 99 -2.84 -11.42 7.67
N LEU A 100 -2.92 -10.62 8.73
CA LEU A 100 -2.90 -11.07 10.12
C LEU A 100 -4.05 -10.42 10.90
N GLY A 101 -4.68 -11.20 11.78
CA GLY A 101 -5.72 -10.71 12.66
C GLY A 101 -7.01 -10.27 11.95
N ASP A 102 -7.25 -10.72 10.74
CA ASP A 102 -8.45 -10.46 9.95
C ASP A 102 -9.29 -11.74 9.81
N HIS A 103 -10.60 -11.60 9.70
CA HIS A 103 -11.53 -12.74 9.52
C HIS A 103 -11.26 -13.53 8.22
N ARG A 104 -10.49 -12.99 7.29
CA ARG A 104 -10.07 -13.59 6.02
C ARG A 104 -8.63 -14.10 6.05
N SER A 105 -7.92 -13.89 7.17
CA SER A 105 -6.51 -14.26 7.29
C SER A 105 -6.31 -15.69 7.75
N SER A 106 -5.12 -16.24 7.45
CA SER A 106 -4.57 -17.38 8.18
C SER A 106 -4.10 -16.95 9.57
N PHE A 107 -3.89 -17.92 10.46
CA PHE A 107 -3.36 -17.70 11.82
C PHE A 107 -1.99 -18.37 11.96
N PRO A 108 -0.93 -17.87 11.31
CA PRO A 108 0.41 -18.43 11.44
C PRO A 108 0.98 -18.18 12.85
N THR A 109 1.88 -19.07 13.29
CA THR A 109 2.66 -18.85 14.52
C THR A 109 3.74 -17.78 14.28
N THR A 110 4.30 -17.24 15.37
CA THR A 110 5.46 -16.31 15.30
C THR A 110 6.62 -16.94 14.52
N GLN A 111 6.89 -18.24 14.72
CA GLN A 111 7.95 -18.94 14.00
C GLN A 111 7.67 -19.01 12.50
N ASN A 112 6.44 -19.28 12.08
CA ASN A 112 6.07 -19.27 10.67
C ASN A 112 6.34 -17.92 10.00
N VAL A 113 5.98 -16.83 10.68
CA VAL A 113 6.21 -15.46 10.14
C VAL A 113 7.70 -15.13 10.14
N LEU A 114 8.47 -15.55 11.14
CA LEU A 114 9.92 -15.37 11.18
C LEU A 114 10.62 -16.13 10.05
N ASP A 115 10.21 -17.38 9.78
CA ASP A 115 10.74 -18.18 8.66
C ASP A 115 10.44 -17.52 7.31
N LEU A 116 9.21 -16.99 7.14
CA LEU A 116 8.83 -16.22 5.96
C LEU A 116 9.68 -14.95 5.80
N LEU A 117 9.84 -14.17 6.86
CA LEU A 117 10.67 -12.97 6.87
C LEU A 117 12.14 -13.27 6.54
N THR A 118 12.66 -14.43 6.99
CA THR A 118 14.01 -14.88 6.64
C THR A 118 14.13 -15.15 5.14
N GLN A 119 13.15 -15.81 4.54
CA GLN A 119 13.13 -16.05 3.09
C GLN A 119 13.05 -14.74 2.31
N ILE A 120 12.20 -13.81 2.74
CA ILE A 120 12.03 -12.47 2.14
C ILE A 120 13.36 -11.69 2.20
N ARG A 121 13.99 -11.65 3.37
CA ARG A 121 15.26 -10.95 3.57
C ARG A 121 16.36 -11.52 2.66
N VAL A 122 16.53 -12.84 2.65
CA VAL A 122 17.56 -13.49 1.82
C VAL A 122 17.26 -13.30 0.34
N GLY A 123 16.00 -13.49 -0.10
CA GLY A 123 15.60 -13.24 -1.48
C GLY A 123 15.83 -11.80 -1.90
N GLY A 124 15.49 -10.83 -1.05
CA GLY A 124 15.76 -9.42 -1.28
C GLY A 124 17.26 -9.10 -1.42
N MET A 125 18.09 -9.62 -0.52
CA MET A 125 19.55 -9.45 -0.58
C MET A 125 20.14 -9.95 -1.91
N ILE A 126 19.74 -11.14 -2.35
CA ILE A 126 20.22 -11.73 -3.60
C ILE A 126 19.72 -10.92 -4.81
N ALA A 127 18.49 -10.40 -4.75
CA ALA A 127 17.87 -9.63 -5.83
C ALA A 127 18.30 -8.15 -5.85
N GLY A 128 19.03 -7.66 -4.86
CA GLY A 128 19.36 -6.23 -4.71
C GLY A 128 18.13 -5.37 -4.38
N LYS A 129 17.15 -5.95 -3.71
CA LYS A 129 15.90 -5.33 -3.24
C LYS A 129 15.84 -5.37 -1.72
N ILE A 130 15.05 -4.49 -1.09
CA ILE A 130 14.87 -4.54 0.37
C ILE A 130 14.27 -5.86 0.82
N GLY A 131 13.26 -6.38 0.12
CA GLY A 131 12.45 -7.52 0.55
C GLY A 131 11.64 -7.18 1.80
N VAL A 132 10.34 -6.97 1.66
CA VAL A 132 9.44 -6.60 2.77
C VAL A 132 8.30 -7.59 2.91
N LEU A 133 7.84 -7.79 4.13
CA LEU A 133 6.56 -8.43 4.44
C LEU A 133 5.53 -7.32 4.63
N HIS A 134 4.67 -7.12 3.65
CA HIS A 134 3.56 -6.18 3.69
C HIS A 134 2.33 -6.87 4.31
N ILE A 135 1.84 -6.32 5.41
CA ILE A 135 0.89 -7.02 6.27
C ILE A 135 -0.42 -6.25 6.36
N HIS A 136 -1.47 -6.80 5.75
CA HIS A 136 -2.83 -6.37 6.02
C HIS A 136 -3.19 -6.69 7.47
N LEU A 137 -3.43 -5.66 8.28
CA LEU A 137 -3.88 -5.84 9.66
C LEU A 137 -5.40 -5.87 9.73
N GLY A 138 -5.94 -6.90 10.38
CA GLY A 138 -7.29 -6.91 10.89
C GLY A 138 -7.37 -6.25 12.27
N ASN A 139 -8.46 -6.52 12.99
CA ASN A 139 -8.71 -6.01 14.34
C ASN A 139 -8.58 -7.07 15.44
N VAL A 140 -8.23 -8.32 15.07
CA VAL A 140 -7.95 -9.37 16.06
C VAL A 140 -6.56 -9.15 16.66
N PRO A 141 -6.44 -9.09 18.01
CA PRO A 141 -5.15 -8.91 18.69
C PRO A 141 -4.13 -9.99 18.36
N GLY A 142 -2.84 -9.68 18.55
CA GLY A 142 -1.73 -10.65 18.46
C GLY A 142 -0.69 -10.34 17.39
N ALA A 143 -1.02 -9.56 16.34
CA ALA A 143 -0.08 -9.29 15.26
C ALA A 143 1.14 -8.46 15.73
N PHE A 144 0.93 -7.40 16.48
CA PHE A 144 2.02 -6.56 16.96
C PHE A 144 2.85 -7.24 18.05
N GLU A 145 2.24 -8.05 18.91
CA GLU A 145 2.94 -8.89 19.89
C GLU A 145 3.88 -9.87 19.19
N MET A 146 3.43 -10.46 18.07
CA MET A 146 4.26 -11.29 17.20
C MET A 146 5.44 -10.49 16.60
N PHE A 147 5.21 -9.27 16.10
CA PHE A 147 6.27 -8.42 15.56
C PHE A 147 7.28 -8.06 16.65
N GLU A 148 6.81 -7.74 17.84
CA GLU A 148 7.68 -7.45 18.98
C GLU A 148 8.56 -8.65 19.33
N GLU A 149 8.00 -9.86 19.41
CA GLU A 149 8.76 -11.08 19.65
C GLU A 149 9.82 -11.31 18.57
N ILE A 150 9.48 -11.15 17.29
CA ILE A 150 10.40 -11.32 16.16
C ILE A 150 11.56 -10.32 16.23
N VAL A 151 11.26 -9.05 16.53
CA VAL A 151 12.29 -8.01 16.67
C VAL A 151 13.17 -8.27 17.91
N ASN A 152 12.59 -8.72 19.02
CA ASN A 152 13.33 -9.09 20.22
C ASN A 152 14.27 -10.29 20.03
N ARG A 153 13.95 -11.19 19.07
CA ARG A 153 14.86 -12.26 18.61
C ARG A 153 15.98 -11.76 17.69
N GLY A 154 16.06 -10.45 17.42
CA GLY A 154 17.11 -9.82 16.62
C GLY A 154 16.80 -9.68 15.12
N PHE A 155 15.60 -9.97 14.68
CA PHE A 155 15.24 -9.76 13.27
C PHE A 155 15.05 -8.28 12.97
N PRO A 156 15.60 -7.74 11.84
CA PRO A 156 15.55 -6.30 11.55
C PRO A 156 14.11 -5.82 11.27
N ILE A 157 13.63 -4.89 12.08
CA ILE A 157 12.28 -4.31 12.03
C ILE A 157 11.91 -3.73 10.65
N ARG A 158 12.91 -3.26 9.88
CA ARG A 158 12.71 -2.62 8.57
C ARG A 158 12.04 -3.50 7.51
N HIS A 159 12.01 -4.82 7.68
CA HIS A 159 11.36 -5.74 6.76
C HIS A 159 9.88 -5.97 7.07
N ILE A 160 9.38 -5.50 8.22
CA ILE A 160 8.00 -5.64 8.67
C ILE A 160 7.23 -4.37 8.30
N ARG A 161 6.17 -4.49 7.50
CA ARG A 161 5.41 -3.37 6.91
C ARG A 161 3.91 -3.53 7.16
N PRO A 162 3.43 -3.22 8.37
CA PRO A 162 2.01 -3.22 8.66
C PRO A 162 1.31 -2.09 7.91
N THR A 163 0.16 -2.38 7.31
CA THR A 163 -0.78 -1.41 6.76
C THR A 163 -2.12 -1.47 7.49
N HIS A 164 -3.00 -0.50 7.26
CA HIS A 164 -4.26 -0.31 7.98
C HIS A 164 -4.07 -0.02 9.47
N CYS A 165 -2.96 0.63 9.82
CA CYS A 165 -2.56 0.84 11.23
C CYS A 165 -3.55 1.70 12.04
N ALA A 166 -4.44 2.47 11.39
CA ALA A 166 -5.49 3.24 12.05
C ALA A 166 -6.88 2.61 11.94
N ARG A 167 -6.98 1.30 11.65
CA ARG A 167 -8.26 0.59 11.46
C ARG A 167 -9.14 0.63 12.70
N ASP A 168 -8.56 0.40 13.87
CA ASP A 168 -9.21 0.56 15.17
C ASP A 168 -8.24 1.12 16.22
N LYS A 169 -8.77 1.50 17.39
CA LYS A 169 -7.97 2.15 18.43
C LYS A 169 -6.89 1.25 19.04
N TYR A 170 -7.16 -0.06 19.17
CA TYR A 170 -6.18 -1.00 19.71
C TYR A 170 -5.01 -1.17 18.72
N VAL A 171 -5.32 -1.42 17.45
CA VAL A 171 -4.31 -1.55 16.37
C VAL A 171 -3.49 -0.26 16.27
N PHE A 172 -4.14 0.91 16.33
CA PHE A 172 -3.46 2.19 16.28
C PHE A 172 -2.47 2.39 17.44
N GLY A 173 -2.90 2.11 18.67
CA GLY A 173 -2.01 2.20 19.84
C GLY A 173 -0.79 1.30 19.71
N LYS A 174 -0.98 0.05 19.29
CA LYS A 174 0.12 -0.89 19.03
C LYS A 174 1.03 -0.46 17.87
N ALA A 175 0.45 0.14 16.83
CA ALA A 175 1.24 0.69 15.71
C ALA A 175 2.14 1.85 16.17
N LEU A 176 1.67 2.71 17.07
CA LEU A 176 2.50 3.77 17.66
C LEU A 176 3.67 3.19 18.46
N ASP A 177 3.44 2.16 19.27
CA ASP A 177 4.51 1.48 20.02
C ASP A 177 5.54 0.84 19.08
N PHE A 178 5.09 0.19 18.01
CA PHE A 178 5.95 -0.36 16.97
C PHE A 178 6.75 0.73 16.26
N ALA A 179 6.13 1.88 15.96
CA ALA A 179 6.79 3.02 15.32
C ALA A 179 7.86 3.64 16.23
N LYS A 180 7.62 3.76 17.55
CA LYS A 180 8.62 4.23 18.54
C LYS A 180 9.86 3.35 18.58
N ARG A 181 9.76 2.10 18.16
CA ARG A 181 10.90 1.17 18.01
C ARG A 181 11.60 1.28 16.65
N GLY A 182 11.19 2.23 15.79
CA GLY A 182 11.74 2.44 14.45
C GLY A 182 11.04 1.65 13.35
N GLY A 183 9.92 1.00 13.64
CA GLY A 183 9.06 0.37 12.64
C GLY A 183 8.36 1.43 11.79
N ARG A 184 8.12 1.11 10.51
CA ARG A 184 7.33 1.97 9.63
C ARG A 184 5.86 1.57 9.71
N ILE A 185 4.98 2.56 9.79
CA ILE A 185 3.53 2.37 9.83
C ILE A 185 2.87 3.02 8.62
N ASP A 186 1.76 2.42 8.17
CA ASP A 186 1.00 2.90 7.03
C ASP A 186 -0.44 3.18 7.42
N ILE A 187 -0.91 4.39 7.13
CA ILE A 187 -2.28 4.85 7.35
C ILE A 187 -3.05 4.76 6.05
N THR A 188 -4.10 3.94 6.04
CA THR A 188 -4.95 3.76 4.86
C THR A 188 -5.96 4.88 4.74
N THR A 189 -6.03 5.49 3.56
CA THR A 189 -6.93 6.63 3.30
C THR A 189 -8.30 6.20 2.73
N GLY A 190 -8.37 5.05 2.06
CA GLY A 190 -9.61 4.55 1.44
C GLY A 190 -10.32 3.44 2.22
N GLY A 191 -9.81 3.07 3.39
CA GLY A 191 -10.33 1.99 4.22
C GLY A 191 -11.00 2.45 5.51
N SER A 192 -11.21 1.49 6.42
CA SER A 192 -11.73 1.77 7.76
C SER A 192 -10.71 2.55 8.60
N CYS A 193 -11.18 3.55 9.34
CA CYS A 193 -10.38 4.38 10.24
C CYS A 193 -11.12 4.55 11.58
N CYS A 194 -10.41 4.48 12.69
CA CYS A 194 -10.97 4.69 14.04
C CYS A 194 -11.03 6.16 14.46
N PHE A 195 -10.63 7.05 13.59
CA PHE A 195 -10.77 8.49 13.69
C PHE A 195 -11.84 8.98 12.71
N GLU A 196 -12.18 10.25 12.77
CA GLU A 196 -13.14 10.86 11.84
C GLU A 196 -12.61 10.81 10.39
N SER A 197 -11.29 10.96 10.23
CA SER A 197 -10.61 10.78 8.94
C SER A 197 -9.18 10.23 9.11
N PRO A 198 -8.58 9.67 8.05
CA PRO A 198 -7.16 9.29 8.06
C PRO A 198 -6.21 10.45 8.37
N ALA A 199 -6.55 11.68 7.98
CA ALA A 199 -5.79 12.87 8.34
C ALA A 199 -5.70 13.06 9.87
N ASP A 200 -6.79 12.81 10.60
CA ASP A 200 -6.79 12.87 12.08
C ASP A 200 -5.90 11.78 12.69
N ALA A 201 -5.86 10.59 12.07
CA ALA A 201 -4.95 9.53 12.51
C ALA A 201 -3.48 9.91 12.31
N VAL A 202 -3.15 10.59 11.22
CA VAL A 202 -1.80 11.10 10.94
C VAL A 202 -1.41 12.14 11.99
N GLU A 203 -2.27 13.11 12.29
CA GLU A 203 -2.03 14.13 13.32
C GLU A 203 -1.87 13.49 14.70
N ALA A 204 -2.75 12.56 15.07
CA ALA A 204 -2.67 11.84 16.35
C ALA A 204 -1.35 11.04 16.47
N ALA A 205 -0.82 10.48 15.38
CA ALA A 205 0.48 9.84 15.41
C ALA A 205 1.62 10.84 15.62
N TRP A 206 1.58 12.02 14.98
CA TRP A 206 2.54 13.09 15.21
C TRP A 206 2.50 13.61 16.65
N ASP A 207 1.30 13.82 17.20
CA ASP A 207 1.10 14.25 18.58
C ASP A 207 1.61 13.22 19.60
N ALA A 208 1.58 11.92 19.23
CA ALA A 208 2.19 10.84 20.00
C ALA A 208 3.72 10.76 19.87
N GLY A 209 4.35 11.69 19.13
CA GLY A 209 5.79 11.78 18.93
C GLY A 209 6.34 10.88 17.82
N ILE A 210 5.50 10.40 16.90
CA ILE A 210 5.97 9.60 15.78
C ILE A 210 6.58 10.51 14.69
N GLU A 211 7.82 10.20 14.31
CA GLU A 211 8.51 10.93 13.25
C GLU A 211 7.82 10.76 11.90
N PRO A 212 7.49 11.86 11.19
CA PRO A 212 6.84 11.78 9.88
C PRO A 212 7.58 10.90 8.88
N SER A 213 8.90 10.81 8.97
CA SER A 213 9.76 10.06 8.03
C SER A 213 9.58 8.54 8.03
N ILE A 214 8.97 7.99 9.07
CA ILE A 214 8.65 6.55 9.18
C ILE A 214 7.18 6.24 8.94
N MET A 215 6.40 7.24 8.61
CA MET A 215 4.98 7.10 8.27
C MET A 215 4.76 7.15 6.77
N THR A 216 3.76 6.40 6.31
CA THR A 216 3.25 6.44 4.93
C THR A 216 1.72 6.50 4.93
N MET A 217 1.16 6.94 3.82
CA MET A 217 -0.25 6.76 3.49
C MET A 217 -0.38 5.90 2.24
N SER A 218 -1.45 5.11 2.16
CA SER A 218 -1.83 4.34 0.97
C SER A 218 -3.34 4.33 0.80
N SER A 219 -3.81 4.17 -0.44
CA SER A 219 -5.24 4.31 -0.72
C SER A 219 -6.07 3.08 -0.39
N ASP A 220 -5.50 1.88 -0.45
CA ASP A 220 -6.27 0.63 -0.56
C ASP A 220 -7.23 0.68 -1.76
N GLY A 221 -6.78 1.34 -2.83
CA GLY A 221 -7.58 1.58 -4.02
C GLY A 221 -8.08 0.29 -4.64
N HIS A 222 -9.35 0.25 -5.07
CA HIS A 222 -10.05 -0.93 -5.56
C HIS A 222 -10.12 -2.11 -4.59
N GLY A 223 -9.70 -1.92 -3.33
CA GLY A 223 -9.98 -2.84 -2.23
C GLY A 223 -11.45 -2.81 -1.84
N SER A 224 -11.95 -3.90 -1.28
CA SER A 224 -13.29 -3.94 -0.71
C SER A 224 -13.32 -3.31 0.68
N VAL A 225 -14.36 -2.50 0.93
CA VAL A 225 -14.61 -1.87 2.24
C VAL A 225 -15.90 -2.44 2.80
N PRO A 226 -15.86 -3.55 3.54
CA PRO A 226 -17.06 -4.13 4.13
C PRO A 226 -17.64 -3.22 5.21
N ARG A 227 -18.96 -3.11 5.24
CA ARG A 227 -19.72 -2.40 6.28
C ARG A 227 -20.43 -3.42 7.14
N PHE A 228 -20.24 -3.33 8.44
CA PHE A 228 -20.85 -4.21 9.43
C PHE A 228 -21.88 -3.45 10.27
N ASN A 229 -22.95 -4.13 10.67
CA ASN A 229 -23.89 -3.62 11.66
C ASN A 229 -23.38 -3.87 13.10
N GLU A 230 -24.13 -3.43 14.09
CA GLU A 230 -23.80 -3.61 15.51
C GLU A 230 -23.67 -5.08 15.96
N LYS A 231 -24.25 -6.00 15.20
CA LYS A 231 -24.16 -7.45 15.44
C LYS A 231 -22.96 -8.10 14.76
N GLY A 232 -22.13 -7.31 14.01
CA GLY A 232 -21.02 -7.83 13.24
C GLY A 232 -21.41 -8.51 11.93
N GLU A 233 -22.65 -8.34 11.46
CA GLU A 233 -23.11 -8.89 10.18
C GLU A 233 -22.78 -7.90 9.05
N MET A 234 -22.25 -8.41 7.93
CA MET A 234 -21.94 -7.58 6.77
C MET A 234 -23.23 -7.09 6.10
N VAL A 235 -23.46 -5.78 6.14
CA VAL A 235 -24.66 -5.13 5.59
C VAL A 235 -24.42 -4.42 4.26
N GLY A 236 -23.17 -4.34 3.81
CA GLY A 236 -22.82 -3.72 2.54
C GLY A 236 -21.34 -3.77 2.24
N LEU A 237 -21.01 -3.45 0.99
CA LEU A 237 -19.64 -3.35 0.49
C LEU A 237 -19.47 -2.01 -0.21
N GLY A 238 -18.36 -1.34 0.07
CA GLY A 238 -17.84 -0.20 -0.67
C GLY A 238 -16.58 -0.56 -1.43
N ILE A 239 -16.04 0.40 -2.17
CA ILE A 239 -14.78 0.29 -2.90
C ILE A 239 -13.86 1.40 -2.42
N GLY A 240 -12.61 1.10 -2.09
CA GLY A 240 -11.56 2.07 -1.82
C GLY A 240 -11.20 2.84 -3.09
N GLY A 241 -11.09 4.16 -3.01
CA GLY A 241 -10.72 5.00 -4.16
C GLY A 241 -9.29 5.48 -4.08
N VAL A 242 -8.54 5.43 -5.17
CA VAL A 242 -7.14 5.92 -5.22
C VAL A 242 -7.03 7.43 -4.95
N ALA A 243 -8.06 8.21 -5.27
CA ALA A 243 -8.13 9.64 -4.99
C ALA A 243 -8.15 9.99 -3.48
N CYS A 244 -8.38 9.00 -2.61
CA CYS A 244 -8.39 9.22 -1.16
C CYS A 244 -7.04 9.74 -0.64
N ASN A 245 -5.92 9.32 -1.23
CA ASN A 245 -4.59 9.82 -0.87
C ASN A 245 -4.50 11.35 -1.07
N LEU A 246 -4.90 11.84 -2.24
CA LEU A 246 -4.88 13.26 -2.55
C LEU A 246 -5.86 14.06 -1.67
N ARG A 247 -7.04 13.49 -1.41
CA ARG A 247 -8.04 14.08 -0.51
C ARG A 247 -7.47 14.33 0.89
N ASP A 248 -6.83 13.34 1.50
CA ASP A 248 -6.33 13.46 2.88
C ASP A 248 -5.02 14.27 2.94
N LEU A 249 -4.20 14.25 1.88
CA LEU A 249 -3.09 15.19 1.70
C LEU A 249 -3.60 16.65 1.73
N LYS A 250 -4.61 16.97 0.92
CA LYS A 250 -5.21 18.32 0.87
C LYS A 250 -5.81 18.73 2.22
N LYS A 251 -6.43 17.82 2.95
CA LYS A 251 -6.94 18.09 4.30
C LYS A 251 -5.83 18.51 5.28
N LEU A 252 -4.71 17.78 5.29
CA LEU A 252 -3.57 18.11 6.16
C LEU A 252 -2.97 19.48 5.80
N ILE A 253 -2.84 19.80 4.51
CA ILE A 253 -2.36 21.11 4.05
C ILE A 253 -3.34 22.21 4.44
N ALA A 254 -4.63 22.02 4.25
CA ALA A 254 -5.68 22.99 4.62
C ALA A 254 -5.73 23.27 6.14
N ARG A 255 -5.26 22.32 6.96
CA ARG A 255 -5.09 22.50 8.41
C ARG A 255 -3.81 23.23 8.80
N GLY A 256 -3.00 23.66 7.83
CA GLY A 256 -1.79 24.46 8.02
C GLY A 256 -0.51 23.65 8.21
N HIS A 257 -0.52 22.35 7.94
CA HIS A 257 0.72 21.58 7.95
C HIS A 257 1.58 21.89 6.72
N ALA A 258 2.88 22.06 6.93
CA ALA A 258 3.83 22.29 5.86
C ALA A 258 3.85 21.14 4.85
N VAL A 259 3.89 21.47 3.56
CA VAL A 259 3.89 20.49 2.45
C VAL A 259 5.07 19.53 2.57
N GLU A 260 6.23 20.04 2.98
CA GLU A 260 7.46 19.29 3.18
C GLU A 260 7.34 18.22 4.28
N LYS A 261 6.35 18.36 5.18
CA LYS A 261 6.02 17.38 6.22
C LYS A 261 4.98 16.36 5.71
N VAL A 262 4.00 16.84 4.93
CA VAL A 262 2.82 16.03 4.53
C VAL A 262 3.09 15.22 3.26
N LEU A 263 3.58 15.85 2.19
CA LEU A 263 3.81 15.20 0.90
C LEU A 263 4.73 13.97 0.96
N PRO A 264 5.78 13.96 1.79
CA PRO A 264 6.62 12.77 1.96
C PRO A 264 5.88 11.49 2.35
N LEU A 265 4.73 11.58 3.01
CA LEU A 265 3.92 10.40 3.39
C LEU A 265 3.45 9.59 2.19
N LEU A 266 3.29 10.22 1.03
CA LEU A 266 2.87 9.62 -0.24
C LEU A 266 4.00 9.45 -1.26
N THR A 267 5.19 10.03 -1.01
CA THR A 267 6.27 10.09 -1.99
C THR A 267 7.58 9.54 -1.42
N ARG A 268 8.43 10.39 -0.88
CA ARG A 268 9.78 10.07 -0.40
C ARG A 268 9.81 8.95 0.64
N ASN A 269 8.86 8.93 1.58
CA ASN A 269 8.85 7.93 2.63
C ASN A 269 8.54 6.53 2.10
N VAL A 270 7.62 6.45 1.12
CA VAL A 270 7.31 5.20 0.42
C VAL A 270 8.54 4.72 -0.37
N ALA A 271 9.10 5.60 -1.20
CA ALA A 271 10.26 5.27 -2.02
C ALA A 271 11.47 4.82 -1.19
N ARG A 272 11.81 5.56 -0.11
CA ARG A 272 12.88 5.18 0.82
C ARG A 272 12.55 3.90 1.59
N GLY A 273 11.30 3.75 1.99
CA GLY A 273 10.83 2.55 2.69
C GLY A 273 10.95 1.29 1.86
N LEU A 274 10.77 1.37 0.56
CA LEU A 274 10.84 0.25 -0.38
C LEU A 274 12.16 0.21 -1.18
N GLU A 275 13.11 1.11 -0.86
CA GLU A 275 14.39 1.27 -1.55
C GLU A 275 14.23 1.45 -3.08
N MET A 276 13.18 2.18 -3.49
CA MET A 276 12.89 2.49 -4.90
C MET A 276 13.85 3.57 -5.41
N LYS A 277 14.86 3.17 -6.14
CA LYS A 277 15.86 4.10 -6.70
C LYS A 277 15.22 5.04 -7.72
N GLY A 278 15.58 6.31 -7.63
CA GLY A 278 15.12 7.34 -8.57
C GLY A 278 13.65 7.74 -8.45
N LYS A 279 13.00 7.43 -7.31
CA LYS A 279 11.60 7.75 -7.06
C LYS A 279 11.40 8.58 -5.78
N GLY A 280 10.25 9.25 -5.70
CA GLY A 280 9.78 9.94 -4.49
C GLY A 280 10.31 11.36 -4.27
N GLU A 281 11.23 11.83 -5.09
CA GLU A 281 11.81 13.18 -5.01
C GLU A 281 12.12 13.70 -6.42
N VAL A 282 11.91 14.99 -6.65
CA VAL A 282 12.36 15.68 -7.85
C VAL A 282 13.84 16.01 -7.67
N ALA A 283 14.70 15.27 -8.36
CA ALA A 283 16.15 15.47 -8.33
C ALA A 283 16.79 15.06 -9.65
N VAL A 284 17.95 15.64 -9.95
CA VAL A 284 18.71 15.27 -11.15
C VAL A 284 19.10 13.78 -11.10
N GLY A 285 18.78 13.05 -12.17
CA GLY A 285 19.02 11.60 -12.29
C GLY A 285 17.85 10.73 -11.81
N ASN A 286 16.83 11.30 -11.20
CA ASN A 286 15.60 10.61 -10.86
C ASN A 286 14.63 10.56 -12.05
N SER A 287 13.67 9.65 -11.98
CA SER A 287 12.53 9.61 -12.91
C SER A 287 11.73 10.91 -12.79
N ALA A 288 11.38 11.49 -13.93
CA ALA A 288 10.58 12.71 -13.97
C ALA A 288 9.08 12.38 -13.74
N ASP A 289 8.77 11.99 -12.52
CA ASP A 289 7.42 11.78 -12.02
C ASP A 289 7.03 13.01 -11.19
N MET A 290 6.13 13.84 -11.71
CA MET A 290 5.82 15.15 -11.13
C MET A 290 4.33 15.44 -11.20
N CYS A 291 3.82 16.07 -10.15
CA CYS A 291 2.48 16.65 -10.10
C CYS A 291 2.59 18.15 -9.89
N LEU A 292 1.89 18.92 -10.71
CA LEU A 292 1.78 20.36 -10.56
C LEU A 292 0.40 20.70 -10.00
N PHE A 293 0.37 21.52 -8.98
CA PHE A 293 -0.85 21.98 -8.32
C PHE A 293 -0.98 23.49 -8.49
N ASP A 294 -2.21 23.99 -8.54
CA ASP A 294 -2.48 25.42 -8.45
C ASP A 294 -2.40 25.92 -6.98
N GLU A 295 -2.70 27.20 -6.80
CA GLU A 295 -2.70 27.86 -5.48
C GLU A 295 -3.73 27.28 -4.48
N ASN A 296 -4.77 26.61 -4.99
CA ASN A 296 -5.81 25.97 -4.20
C ASN A 296 -5.53 24.46 -3.96
N TRP A 297 -4.36 23.99 -4.33
CA TRP A 297 -3.97 22.58 -4.27
C TRP A 297 -4.83 21.67 -5.17
N GLU A 298 -5.39 22.22 -6.25
CA GLU A 298 -6.01 21.40 -7.29
C GLU A 298 -4.95 20.91 -8.26
N LEU A 299 -4.98 19.61 -8.54
CA LEU A 299 -4.02 18.95 -9.43
C LEU A 299 -4.26 19.43 -10.86
N GLN A 300 -3.24 19.99 -11.49
CA GLN A 300 -3.30 20.55 -12.85
C GLN A 300 -2.61 19.64 -13.86
N ASP A 301 -1.32 19.39 -13.66
CA ASP A 301 -0.52 18.61 -14.60
C ASP A 301 0.08 17.38 -13.90
N VAL A 302 0.18 16.28 -14.65
CA VAL A 302 0.84 15.06 -14.20
C VAL A 302 1.84 14.61 -15.25
N TYR A 303 3.08 14.42 -14.82
CA TYR A 303 4.14 13.80 -15.61
C TYR A 303 4.47 12.44 -15.03
N SER A 304 4.54 11.42 -15.88
CA SER A 304 5.04 10.10 -15.51
C SER A 304 6.19 9.71 -16.42
N LYS A 305 7.33 9.39 -15.84
CA LYS A 305 8.57 9.07 -16.58
C LYS A 305 8.94 10.15 -17.64
N GLY A 306 8.63 11.43 -17.37
CA GLY A 306 8.86 12.54 -18.26
C GLY A 306 7.79 12.74 -19.35
N VAL A 307 6.80 11.89 -19.44
CA VAL A 307 5.67 12.04 -20.36
C VAL A 307 4.55 12.83 -19.68
N LEU A 308 4.03 13.85 -20.33
CA LEU A 308 2.87 14.62 -19.86
C LEU A 308 1.61 13.78 -20.06
N MET A 309 1.03 13.31 -18.96
CA MET A 309 -0.12 12.42 -18.92
C MET A 309 -1.44 13.17 -18.77
N MET A 310 -1.41 14.29 -18.04
CA MET A 310 -2.55 15.17 -17.79
C MET A 310 -2.07 16.63 -17.85
N LYS A 311 -2.89 17.54 -18.41
CA LYS A 311 -2.62 18.97 -18.48
C LYS A 311 -3.86 19.78 -18.17
N ASN A 312 -3.74 20.80 -17.30
CA ASN A 312 -4.85 21.64 -16.87
C ASN A 312 -6.07 20.80 -16.42
N ASN A 313 -5.83 19.72 -15.67
CA ASN A 313 -6.84 18.75 -15.23
C ASN A 313 -7.55 17.99 -16.37
N GLU A 314 -7.01 18.01 -17.59
CA GLU A 314 -7.51 17.23 -18.73
C GLU A 314 -6.55 16.09 -19.05
N LEU A 315 -7.06 14.86 -19.11
CA LEU A 315 -6.27 13.67 -19.44
C LEU A 315 -5.80 13.72 -20.90
N LEU A 316 -4.50 13.62 -21.11
CA LEU A 316 -3.88 13.50 -22.44
C LEU A 316 -3.60 12.05 -22.82
N GLN A 317 -3.40 11.20 -21.82
CA GLN A 317 -3.15 9.77 -21.98
C GLN A 317 -4.22 8.99 -21.24
N LYS A 318 -4.75 7.98 -21.88
CA LYS A 318 -5.72 7.03 -21.34
C LYS A 318 -5.20 5.61 -21.53
N GLY A 319 -5.71 4.67 -20.76
CA GLY A 319 -5.42 3.25 -20.96
C GLY A 319 -5.94 2.75 -22.31
N THR A 320 -5.42 1.63 -22.75
CA THR A 320 -5.65 1.06 -24.11
C THR A 320 -7.14 0.94 -24.48
N PHE A 321 -8.01 0.68 -23.51
CA PHE A 321 -9.47 0.50 -23.73
C PHE A 321 -10.32 1.61 -23.11
N GLU A 322 -9.74 2.74 -22.77
CA GLU A 322 -10.45 3.92 -22.26
C GLU A 322 -10.74 4.90 -23.41
N TYR A 323 -12.01 5.03 -23.80
CA TYR A 323 -12.46 5.86 -24.92
C TYR A 323 -12.92 7.25 -24.50
#